data_91bceb66cdaa0c3454e5672166a6809b
#
_entry.id   91bceb66cdaa0c3454e5672166a6809b
#
_cell.length_a   1.000
_cell.length_b   1.000
_cell.length_c   1.000
_cell.angle_alpha   90.00
_cell.angle_beta   90.00
_cell.angle_gamma   90.00
#
_symmetry.space_group_name_H-M   'P 1'
#
loop_
_entity.id
_entity.type
_entity.pdbx_description
1 polymer ?
#
loop_
_entity_poly.entity_id
_entity_poly.type
_entity_poly.pdbx_seq_one_letter_code
_entity_poly.pdbx_strand_id
1 'polypeptide(L)'
;MWRRRLRGFYSLRRVKGEASPDEKRKHVYIGIFPLIVIVGGMAQMFLLPDGALFCFCCTIFMLIFYIQAMEKQISVDPLTGLNNRGQLSRYISQGTHRDGSTYVLMIDVNDFKRINDNLGHAEGDRALVIVADALKRIVDARTYPTFLGRYGGDEFILIAQNASAPEIDRIIGEIRSRIEEDCFRQQVPYVVSVGIGFDVIEGDADTYQKCIARADDNLYIDKKNCKLNGRTTLLR
;
A
#
# COMPACT_ATOMS: atom_id res chain seq x y z
N MET A 1 29.54 27.36 23.68
CA MET A 1 28.16 26.91 23.87
C MET A 1 27.18 27.38 22.77
N TRP A 2 27.63 28.10 21.75
CA TRP A 2 26.80 28.69 20.66
C TRP A 2 26.75 27.87 19.36
N ARG A 3 27.62 26.91 19.14
CA ARG A 3 27.66 26.11 17.88
C ARG A 3 26.66 24.96 17.79
N ARG A 4 25.91 24.60 18.85
CA ARG A 4 24.89 23.54 18.82
C ARG A 4 23.50 24.01 18.39
N ARG A 5 23.19 25.32 18.45
CA ARG A 5 21.86 25.86 18.07
C ARG A 5 21.68 26.07 16.55
N LEU A 6 22.76 26.15 15.79
CA LEU A 6 22.66 26.37 14.34
C LEU A 6 22.45 25.07 13.51
N ARG A 7 22.69 23.88 14.09
CA ARG A 7 22.43 22.62 13.40
C ARG A 7 20.92 22.26 13.33
N GLY A 8 20.11 22.76 14.24
CA GLY A 8 18.67 22.56 14.23
C GLY A 8 17.94 23.35 13.14
N PHE A 9 18.47 24.50 12.73
CA PHE A 9 17.84 25.33 11.69
C PHE A 9 18.16 24.88 10.27
N TYR A 10 19.27 24.14 10.06
CA TYR A 10 19.64 23.59 8.75
C TYR A 10 18.92 22.27 8.43
N SER A 11 18.45 21.53 9.45
CA SER A 11 17.70 20.30 9.24
C SER A 11 16.25 20.55 8.75
N LEU A 12 15.67 21.68 9.13
CA LEU A 12 14.32 22.10 8.68
C LEU A 12 14.27 22.57 7.21
N ARG A 13 15.42 22.87 6.60
CA ARG A 13 15.48 23.35 5.20
C ARG A 13 15.71 22.25 4.17
N ARG A 14 16.01 21.02 4.60
CA ARG A 14 16.32 19.87 3.72
C ARG A 14 15.17 18.86 3.56
N VAL A 15 14.01 19.11 4.16
CA VAL A 15 12.77 18.34 3.94
C VAL A 15 11.83 19.11 3.01
N LYS A 16 12.37 19.70 1.93
CA LYS A 16 11.58 20.04 0.75
C LYS A 16 11.77 18.94 -0.30
N GLY A 17 11.48 17.70 0.09
CA GLY A 17 11.01 16.69 -0.83
C GLY A 17 9.61 17.09 -1.28
N GLU A 18 9.29 16.96 -2.54
CA GLU A 18 7.97 17.28 -3.09
C GLU A 18 6.90 16.57 -2.24
N ALA A 19 6.09 17.37 -1.53
CA ALA A 19 5.00 16.86 -0.73
C ALA A 19 4.07 16.07 -1.66
N SER A 20 3.71 14.85 -1.28
CA SER A 20 2.80 14.01 -2.05
C SER A 20 1.51 14.77 -2.35
N PRO A 21 0.79 14.45 -3.45
CA PRO A 21 -0.48 15.09 -3.77
C PRO A 21 -1.46 15.13 -2.58
N ASP A 22 -1.42 14.12 -1.72
CA ASP A 22 -2.24 14.02 -0.52
C ASP A 22 -1.78 14.95 0.61
N GLU A 23 -0.48 15.21 0.76
CA GLU A 23 0.03 16.20 1.70
C GLU A 23 -0.32 17.62 1.26
N LYS A 24 -0.23 17.92 -0.04
CA LYS A 24 -0.66 19.21 -0.60
C LYS A 24 -2.15 19.47 -0.35
N ARG A 25 -3.01 18.46 -0.53
CA ARG A 25 -4.44 18.56 -0.23
C ARG A 25 -4.70 18.86 1.26
N LYS A 26 -3.97 18.21 2.18
CA LYS A 26 -4.11 18.47 3.64
C LYS A 26 -3.77 19.91 3.99
N HIS A 27 -2.68 20.45 3.49
CA HIS A 27 -2.30 21.84 3.74
C HIS A 27 -3.32 22.82 3.18
N VAL A 28 -3.94 22.52 2.05
CA VAL A 28 -5.02 23.32 1.47
C VAL A 28 -6.26 23.31 2.38
N TYR A 29 -6.70 22.14 2.88
CA TYR A 29 -7.85 22.07 3.79
C TYR A 29 -7.60 22.78 5.13
N ILE A 30 -6.41 22.63 5.72
CA ILE A 30 -6.02 23.32 6.95
C ILE A 30 -5.97 24.84 6.73
N GLY A 31 -5.52 25.31 5.56
CA GLY A 31 -5.46 26.74 5.23
C GLY A 31 -6.83 27.36 4.90
N ILE A 32 -7.76 26.60 4.31
CA ILE A 32 -9.10 27.08 3.95
C ILE A 32 -10.02 27.12 5.17
N PHE A 33 -9.81 26.27 6.18
CA PHE A 33 -10.69 26.20 7.37
C PHE A 33 -10.88 27.54 8.08
N PRO A 34 -9.82 28.31 8.48
CA PRO A 34 -9.99 29.60 9.11
C PRO A 34 -10.80 30.59 8.26
N LEU A 35 -10.64 30.52 6.94
CA LEU A 35 -11.34 31.38 6.00
C LEU A 35 -12.84 31.07 5.94
N ILE A 36 -13.23 29.80 5.93
CA ILE A 36 -14.62 29.36 6.01
C ILE A 36 -15.25 29.78 7.34
N VAL A 37 -14.52 29.64 8.46
CA VAL A 37 -14.97 30.03 9.79
C VAL A 37 -15.23 31.54 9.86
N ILE A 38 -14.30 32.37 9.37
CA ILE A 38 -14.42 33.82 9.34
C ILE A 38 -15.58 34.26 8.45
N VAL A 39 -15.66 33.79 7.23
CA VAL A 39 -16.71 34.14 6.26
C VAL A 39 -18.10 33.68 6.75
N GLY A 40 -18.18 32.43 7.25
CA GLY A 40 -19.43 31.88 7.82
C GLY A 40 -19.91 32.64 9.06
N GLY A 41 -18.99 33.01 9.95
CA GLY A 41 -19.30 33.81 11.13
C GLY A 41 -19.78 35.24 10.79
N MET A 42 -19.13 35.87 9.83
CA MET A 42 -19.57 37.19 9.32
C MET A 42 -20.94 37.10 8.63
N ALA A 43 -21.14 36.09 7.79
CA ALA A 43 -22.42 35.87 7.11
C ALA A 43 -23.56 35.65 8.12
N GLN A 44 -23.36 34.89 9.19
CA GLN A 44 -24.36 34.68 10.23
C GLN A 44 -24.67 36.01 10.95
N MET A 45 -23.64 36.76 11.31
CA MET A 45 -23.82 38.02 12.05
C MET A 45 -24.66 39.05 11.28
N PHE A 46 -24.52 39.11 9.93
CA PHE A 46 -25.19 40.13 9.11
C PHE A 46 -26.48 39.64 8.44
N LEU A 47 -26.58 38.33 8.11
CA LEU A 47 -27.70 37.81 7.32
C LEU A 47 -28.70 37.00 8.15
N LEU A 48 -28.28 36.31 9.21
CA LEU A 48 -29.08 35.37 10.00
C LEU A 48 -28.70 35.45 11.50
N PRO A 49 -28.90 36.60 12.19
CA PRO A 49 -28.41 36.76 13.55
C PRO A 49 -29.02 35.77 14.56
N ASP A 50 -30.26 35.30 14.31
CA ASP A 50 -30.95 34.34 15.19
C ASP A 50 -30.73 32.87 14.76
N GLY A 51 -29.95 32.63 13.73
CA GLY A 51 -29.71 31.29 13.17
C GLY A 51 -28.49 30.59 13.76
N ALA A 52 -28.52 29.27 13.86
CA ALA A 52 -27.37 28.42 14.25
C ALA A 52 -26.56 27.92 13.05
N LEU A 53 -26.68 28.56 11.87
CA LEU A 53 -26.09 28.07 10.60
C LEU A 53 -24.57 27.91 10.69
N PHE A 54 -23.89 28.85 11.35
CA PHE A 54 -22.44 28.80 11.54
C PHE A 54 -22.01 27.57 12.35
N CYS A 55 -22.68 27.32 13.49
CA CYS A 55 -22.39 26.15 14.33
C CYS A 55 -22.62 24.84 13.56
N PHE A 56 -23.68 24.80 12.76
CA PHE A 56 -24.03 23.66 11.94
C PHE A 56 -22.94 23.39 10.87
N CYS A 57 -22.50 24.41 10.16
CA CYS A 57 -21.41 24.29 9.19
C CYS A 57 -20.09 23.85 9.83
N CYS A 58 -19.74 24.41 11.00
CA CYS A 58 -18.55 24.01 11.75
C CYS A 58 -18.64 22.53 12.18
N THR A 59 -19.79 22.07 12.63
CA THR A 59 -20.01 20.67 13.05
C THR A 59 -19.85 19.71 11.87
N ILE A 60 -20.45 20.02 10.72
CA ILE A 60 -20.29 19.21 9.49
C ILE A 60 -18.81 19.15 9.07
N PHE A 61 -18.12 20.29 9.09
CA PHE A 61 -16.72 20.35 8.72
C PHE A 61 -15.85 19.51 9.67
N MET A 62 -16.06 19.64 10.99
CA MET A 62 -15.36 18.82 11.98
C MET A 62 -15.64 17.33 11.80
N LEU A 63 -16.89 16.97 11.46
CA LEU A 63 -17.26 15.58 11.17
C LEU A 63 -16.52 15.05 9.93
N ILE A 64 -16.47 15.83 8.84
CA ILE A 64 -15.73 15.46 7.62
C ILE A 64 -14.24 15.29 7.94
N PHE A 65 -13.66 16.23 8.69
CA PHE A 65 -12.25 16.15 9.11
C PHE A 65 -11.98 14.92 9.99
N TYR A 66 -12.87 14.62 10.92
CA TYR A 66 -12.78 13.45 11.78
C TYR A 66 -12.85 12.14 10.98
N ILE A 67 -13.79 12.01 10.04
CA ILE A 67 -13.91 10.84 9.15
C ILE A 67 -12.61 10.66 8.36
N GLN A 68 -12.08 11.71 7.74
CA GLN A 68 -10.82 11.65 6.99
C GLN A 68 -9.61 11.29 7.86
N ALA A 69 -9.60 11.73 9.13
CA ALA A 69 -8.55 11.36 10.07
C ALA A 69 -8.65 9.87 10.47
N MET A 70 -9.86 9.36 10.64
CA MET A 70 -10.11 7.96 10.95
C MET A 70 -9.78 7.02 9.78
N GLU A 71 -10.12 7.37 8.55
CA GLU A 71 -9.75 6.59 7.36
C GLU A 71 -8.24 6.33 7.28
N LYS A 72 -7.41 7.26 7.75
CA LYS A 72 -5.95 7.09 7.81
C LYS A 72 -5.47 6.14 8.93
N GLN A 73 -6.30 5.89 9.92
CA GLN A 73 -5.97 4.94 11.00
C GLN A 73 -6.25 3.49 10.59
N ILE A 74 -7.06 3.27 9.54
CA ILE A 74 -7.28 1.92 9.00
C ILE A 74 -5.94 1.44 8.42
N SER A 75 -5.36 0.44 9.07
CA SER A 75 -4.04 -0.12 8.71
C SER A 75 -4.16 -1.35 7.82
N VAL A 76 -5.38 -1.87 7.67
CA VAL A 76 -5.68 -3.15 7.05
C VAL A 76 -6.59 -2.93 5.83
N ASP A 77 -6.33 -3.66 4.77
CA ASP A 77 -7.22 -3.74 3.59
C ASP A 77 -8.48 -4.53 3.96
N PRO A 78 -9.69 -3.98 3.78
CA PRO A 78 -10.91 -4.61 4.27
C PRO A 78 -11.30 -5.89 3.51
N LEU A 79 -10.85 -6.06 2.27
CA LEU A 79 -11.15 -7.24 1.47
C LEU A 79 -10.24 -8.42 1.84
N THR A 80 -8.93 -8.17 1.90
CA THR A 80 -7.93 -9.22 2.05
C THR A 80 -7.45 -9.42 3.49
N GLY A 81 -7.71 -8.44 4.38
CA GLY A 81 -7.19 -8.43 5.73
C GLY A 81 -5.66 -8.29 5.82
N LEU A 82 -4.98 -7.92 4.72
CA LEU A 82 -3.55 -7.61 4.69
C LEU A 82 -3.30 -6.16 5.09
N ASN A 83 -2.04 -5.83 5.42
CA ASN A 83 -1.64 -4.45 5.58
C ASN A 83 -1.93 -3.66 4.28
N ASN A 84 -2.39 -2.44 4.42
CA ASN A 84 -2.59 -1.58 3.26
C ASN A 84 -1.34 -0.73 2.95
N ARG A 85 -1.39 0.04 1.85
CA ARG A 85 -0.30 0.94 1.43
C ARG A 85 0.06 1.98 2.50
N GLY A 86 -0.90 2.41 3.33
CA GLY A 86 -0.65 3.33 4.44
C GLY A 86 0.24 2.71 5.52
N GLN A 87 0.01 1.43 5.81
CA GLN A 87 0.83 0.69 6.76
C GLN A 87 2.23 0.40 6.21
N LEU A 88 2.36 0.13 4.90
CA LEU A 88 3.66 0.03 4.24
C LEU A 88 4.48 1.31 4.43
N SER A 89 3.87 2.48 4.21
CA SER A 89 4.55 3.76 4.39
C SER A 89 5.04 3.96 5.82
N ARG A 90 4.26 3.53 6.82
CA ARG A 90 4.67 3.56 8.23
C ARG A 90 5.82 2.58 8.51
N TYR A 91 5.71 1.35 8.00
CA TYR A 91 6.73 0.32 8.15
C TYR A 91 8.08 0.81 7.59
N ILE A 92 8.09 1.40 6.41
CA ILE A 92 9.29 1.96 5.78
C ILE A 92 9.84 3.15 6.60
N SER A 93 8.97 4.03 7.13
CA SER A 93 9.39 5.22 7.88
C SER A 93 9.96 4.92 9.27
N GLN A 94 9.62 3.78 9.86
CA GLN A 94 10.13 3.35 11.16
C GLN A 94 11.60 2.93 11.12
N GLY A 95 12.18 2.80 9.93
CA GLY A 95 13.58 2.48 9.74
C GLY A 95 13.94 1.17 10.43
N THR A 96 13.60 0.05 9.85
CA THR A 96 14.00 -1.25 10.40
C THR A 96 15.54 -1.36 10.37
N HIS A 97 16.14 -1.74 11.49
CA HIS A 97 17.56 -2.05 11.56
C HIS A 97 17.89 -3.11 10.51
N ARG A 98 18.80 -2.77 9.60
CA ARG A 98 19.17 -3.63 8.48
C ARG A 98 20.39 -4.48 8.87
N ASP A 99 20.19 -5.39 9.80
CA ASP A 99 21.18 -6.43 10.04
C ASP A 99 20.92 -7.56 9.04
N GLY A 100 21.49 -7.45 7.82
CA GLY A 100 21.36 -8.46 6.77
C GLY A 100 20.60 -7.99 5.51
N SER A 101 20.44 -8.90 4.56
CA SER A 101 19.79 -8.62 3.27
C SER A 101 18.28 -8.45 3.42
N THR A 102 17.73 -7.37 2.89
CA THR A 102 16.29 -7.12 2.84
C THR A 102 15.80 -7.21 1.40
N TYR A 103 14.92 -8.16 1.12
CA TYR A 103 14.30 -8.36 -0.19
C TYR A 103 12.92 -7.74 -0.22
N VAL A 104 12.59 -7.15 -1.36
CA VAL A 104 11.25 -6.61 -1.66
C VAL A 104 10.72 -7.37 -2.87
N LEU A 105 9.53 -7.96 -2.73
CA LEU A 105 8.83 -8.66 -3.80
C LEU A 105 7.56 -7.89 -4.14
N MET A 106 7.40 -7.53 -5.41
CA MET A 106 6.15 -7.02 -5.98
C MET A 106 5.45 -8.19 -6.68
N ILE A 107 4.17 -8.38 -6.37
CA ILE A 107 3.35 -9.50 -6.83
C ILE A 107 2.08 -8.92 -7.42
N ASP A 108 1.68 -9.38 -8.60
CA ASP A 108 0.51 -8.88 -9.29
C ASP A 108 -0.25 -10.05 -9.96
N VAL A 109 -1.58 -10.00 -9.89
CA VAL A 109 -2.44 -11.03 -10.47
C VAL A 109 -2.51 -10.88 -11.98
N ASN A 110 -2.01 -11.88 -12.71
CA ASN A 110 -2.04 -11.87 -14.16
C ASN A 110 -3.47 -11.91 -14.69
N ASP A 111 -3.75 -11.06 -15.68
CA ASP A 111 -5.04 -11.00 -16.37
C ASP A 111 -6.26 -10.83 -15.42
N PHE A 112 -6.08 -10.17 -14.27
CA PHE A 112 -7.13 -9.94 -13.27
C PHE A 112 -8.39 -9.32 -13.87
N LYS A 113 -8.23 -8.38 -14.80
CA LYS A 113 -9.35 -7.77 -15.52
C LYS A 113 -10.20 -8.82 -16.25
N ARG A 114 -9.61 -9.90 -16.80
CA ARG A 114 -10.36 -10.96 -17.46
C ARG A 114 -11.28 -11.74 -16.51
N ILE A 115 -10.86 -11.92 -15.24
CA ILE A 115 -11.76 -12.51 -14.22
C ILE A 115 -12.95 -11.59 -14.01
N ASN A 116 -12.72 -10.30 -13.78
CA ASN A 116 -13.78 -9.32 -13.57
C ASN A 116 -14.74 -9.22 -14.77
N ASP A 117 -14.19 -9.13 -15.98
CA ASP A 117 -14.96 -8.92 -17.20
C ASP A 117 -15.81 -10.16 -17.57
N ASN A 118 -15.33 -11.38 -17.26
CA ASN A 118 -16.03 -12.63 -17.63
C ASN A 118 -16.91 -13.19 -16.51
N LEU A 119 -16.53 -13.00 -15.23
CA LEU A 119 -17.15 -13.65 -14.08
C LEU A 119 -17.73 -12.65 -13.06
N GLY A 120 -17.48 -11.36 -13.26
CA GLY A 120 -17.93 -10.29 -12.39
C GLY A 120 -16.98 -9.99 -11.22
N HIS A 121 -17.18 -8.81 -10.63
CA HIS A 121 -16.32 -8.30 -9.56
C HIS A 121 -16.28 -9.17 -8.30
N ALA A 122 -17.37 -9.88 -7.98
CA ALA A 122 -17.41 -10.79 -6.84
C ALA A 122 -16.40 -11.95 -6.96
N GLU A 123 -16.23 -12.50 -8.18
CA GLU A 123 -15.22 -13.52 -8.43
C GLU A 123 -13.81 -12.93 -8.50
N GLY A 124 -13.66 -11.70 -8.97
CA GLY A 124 -12.39 -10.97 -8.84
C GLY A 124 -11.99 -10.77 -7.39
N ASP A 125 -12.89 -10.33 -6.54
CA ASP A 125 -12.65 -10.18 -5.10
C ASP A 125 -12.27 -11.52 -4.45
N ARG A 126 -12.94 -12.61 -4.83
CA ARG A 126 -12.61 -13.97 -4.38
C ARG A 126 -11.21 -14.39 -4.81
N ALA A 127 -10.80 -14.09 -6.04
CA ALA A 127 -9.45 -14.36 -6.54
C ALA A 127 -8.39 -13.61 -5.72
N LEU A 128 -8.64 -12.35 -5.37
CA LEU A 128 -7.74 -11.57 -4.51
C LEU A 128 -7.63 -12.16 -3.09
N VAL A 129 -8.73 -12.64 -2.52
CA VAL A 129 -8.72 -13.31 -1.21
C VAL A 129 -7.93 -14.62 -1.27
N ILE A 130 -8.07 -15.41 -2.34
CA ILE A 130 -7.27 -16.65 -2.53
C ILE A 130 -5.77 -16.32 -2.52
N VAL A 131 -5.35 -15.32 -3.29
CA VAL A 131 -3.94 -14.89 -3.32
C VAL A 131 -3.49 -14.40 -1.95
N ALA A 132 -4.27 -13.55 -1.30
CA ALA A 132 -3.93 -13.00 0.02
C ALA A 132 -3.77 -14.11 1.08
N ASP A 133 -4.66 -15.11 1.10
CA ASP A 133 -4.61 -16.21 2.05
C ASP A 133 -3.43 -17.16 1.77
N ALA A 134 -3.09 -17.38 0.51
CA ALA A 134 -1.88 -18.11 0.14
C ALA A 134 -0.62 -17.39 0.64
N LEU A 135 -0.52 -16.08 0.40
CA LEU A 135 0.59 -15.25 0.85
C LEU A 135 0.71 -15.22 2.39
N LYS A 136 -0.40 -15.08 3.12
CA LYS A 136 -0.43 -15.13 4.60
C LYS A 136 0.19 -16.42 5.12
N ARG A 137 -0.28 -17.59 4.64
CA ARG A 137 0.24 -18.89 5.08
C ARG A 137 1.73 -19.06 4.82
N ILE A 138 2.23 -18.50 3.70
CA ILE A 138 3.66 -18.52 3.38
C ILE A 138 4.45 -17.67 4.37
N VAL A 139 3.97 -16.46 4.66
CA VAL A 139 4.62 -15.54 5.61
C VAL A 139 4.59 -16.09 7.04
N ASP A 140 3.45 -16.64 7.49
CA ASP A 140 3.28 -17.20 8.83
C ASP A 140 4.20 -18.40 9.09
N ALA A 141 4.64 -19.10 8.04
CA ALA A 141 5.59 -20.19 8.13
C ALA A 141 7.07 -19.74 8.21
N ARG A 142 7.36 -18.43 8.16
CA ARG A 142 8.73 -17.89 8.18
C ARG A 142 9.16 -17.54 9.60
N THR A 143 10.45 -17.71 9.86
CA THR A 143 11.07 -17.38 11.15
C THR A 143 11.72 -16.01 11.19
N TYR A 144 11.89 -15.37 10.05
CA TYR A 144 12.48 -14.04 9.92
C TYR A 144 11.39 -12.97 9.73
N PRO A 145 11.70 -11.70 10.09
CA PRO A 145 10.72 -10.62 9.99
C PRO A 145 10.24 -10.41 8.56
N THR A 146 8.92 -10.38 8.38
CA THR A 146 8.29 -10.15 7.09
C THR A 146 7.21 -9.08 7.22
N PHE A 147 7.04 -8.29 6.16
CA PHE A 147 5.89 -7.43 5.97
C PHE A 147 5.13 -7.90 4.74
N LEU A 148 3.83 -8.08 4.87
CA LEU A 148 2.93 -8.44 3.78
C LEU A 148 1.81 -7.41 3.69
N GLY A 149 1.56 -6.89 2.49
CA GLY A 149 0.51 -5.89 2.27
C GLY A 149 -0.09 -5.94 0.87
N ARG A 150 -1.31 -5.40 0.75
CA ARG A 150 -1.92 -5.09 -0.54
C ARG A 150 -1.48 -3.69 -0.95
N TYR A 151 -0.75 -3.59 -2.06
CA TYR A 151 -0.13 -2.35 -2.52
C TYR A 151 -1.09 -1.52 -3.38
N GLY A 152 -1.90 -2.18 -4.21
CA GLY A 152 -2.86 -1.58 -5.14
C GLY A 152 -4.05 -2.50 -5.38
N GLY A 153 -4.77 -2.30 -6.47
CA GLY A 153 -5.96 -3.08 -6.84
C GLY A 153 -5.73 -4.59 -6.81
N ASP A 154 -4.85 -5.07 -7.67
CA ASP A 154 -4.44 -6.47 -7.84
C ASP A 154 -2.97 -6.72 -7.48
N GLU A 155 -2.33 -5.72 -6.86
CA GLU A 155 -0.91 -5.72 -6.49
C GLU A 155 -0.71 -5.98 -5.00
N PHE A 156 0.26 -6.84 -4.69
CA PHE A 156 0.69 -7.17 -3.34
C PHE A 156 2.19 -6.90 -3.18
N ILE A 157 2.62 -6.63 -1.96
CA ILE A 157 4.01 -6.44 -1.61
C ILE A 157 4.40 -7.33 -0.44
N LEU A 158 5.54 -7.99 -0.56
CA LEU A 158 6.16 -8.76 0.52
C LEU A 158 7.58 -8.22 0.73
N ILE A 159 7.92 -7.90 1.97
CA ILE A 159 9.28 -7.52 2.37
C ILE A 159 9.78 -8.60 3.32
N ALA A 160 10.92 -9.20 3.01
CA ALA A 160 11.57 -10.23 3.81
C ALA A 160 12.93 -9.71 4.29
N GLN A 161 13.09 -9.59 5.61
CA GLN A 161 14.34 -9.15 6.22
C GLN A 161 15.17 -10.37 6.65
N ASN A 162 16.50 -10.26 6.49
CA ASN A 162 17.44 -11.33 6.82
C ASN A 162 17.21 -12.63 6.03
N ALA A 163 16.56 -12.53 4.87
CA ALA A 163 16.38 -13.66 3.96
C ALA A 163 17.59 -13.82 3.04
N SER A 164 17.82 -15.03 2.59
CA SER A 164 18.83 -15.34 1.55
C SER A 164 18.20 -15.46 0.16
N ALA A 165 18.99 -15.27 -0.89
CA ALA A 165 18.51 -15.41 -2.26
C ALA A 165 17.85 -16.77 -2.55
N PRO A 166 18.41 -17.93 -2.11
CA PRO A 166 17.74 -19.23 -2.29
C PRO A 166 16.38 -19.34 -1.56
N GLU A 167 16.21 -18.63 -0.44
CA GLU A 167 14.92 -18.58 0.27
C GLU A 167 13.89 -17.78 -0.52
N ILE A 168 14.30 -16.70 -1.16
CA ILE A 168 13.41 -15.91 -2.02
C ILE A 168 12.96 -16.72 -3.22
N ASP A 169 13.85 -17.44 -3.90
CA ASP A 169 13.49 -18.33 -5.01
C ASP A 169 12.49 -19.40 -4.57
N ARG A 170 12.68 -19.97 -3.37
CA ARG A 170 11.74 -20.93 -2.78
C ARG A 170 10.38 -20.30 -2.50
N ILE A 171 10.36 -19.09 -1.91
CA ILE A 171 9.11 -18.36 -1.66
C ILE A 171 8.34 -18.13 -2.95
N ILE A 172 9.02 -17.71 -4.03
CA ILE A 172 8.39 -17.49 -5.34
C ILE A 172 7.75 -18.77 -5.87
N GLY A 173 8.44 -19.90 -5.77
CA GLY A 173 7.90 -21.22 -6.14
C GLY A 173 6.69 -21.60 -5.30
N GLU A 174 6.78 -21.44 -3.97
CA GLU A 174 5.69 -21.75 -3.03
C GLU A 174 4.46 -20.85 -3.26
N ILE A 175 4.62 -19.56 -3.56
CA ILE A 175 3.51 -18.66 -3.87
C ILE A 175 2.70 -19.20 -5.04
N ARG A 176 3.37 -19.55 -6.16
CA ARG A 176 2.71 -20.04 -7.36
C ARG A 176 1.98 -21.36 -7.12
N SER A 177 2.66 -22.33 -6.50
CA SER A 177 2.06 -23.64 -6.20
C SER A 177 0.87 -23.53 -5.25
N ARG A 178 1.00 -22.71 -4.20
CA ARG A 178 -0.06 -22.55 -3.19
C ARG A 178 -1.31 -21.90 -3.76
N ILE A 179 -1.16 -20.88 -4.61
CA ILE A 179 -2.30 -20.23 -5.26
C ILE A 179 -3.04 -21.24 -6.16
N GLU A 180 -2.31 -22.05 -6.94
CA GLU A 180 -2.89 -23.08 -7.80
C GLU A 180 -3.64 -24.14 -6.98
N GLU A 181 -3.02 -24.65 -5.90
CA GLU A 181 -3.65 -25.59 -4.98
C GLU A 181 -4.93 -25.03 -4.35
N ASP A 182 -4.92 -23.75 -3.96
CA ASP A 182 -6.07 -23.11 -3.34
C ASP A 182 -7.21 -22.89 -4.34
N CYS A 183 -6.90 -22.52 -5.57
CA CYS A 183 -7.89 -22.46 -6.66
C CYS A 183 -8.57 -23.82 -6.88
N PHE A 184 -7.77 -24.90 -6.90
CA PHE A 184 -8.30 -26.26 -7.05
C PHE A 184 -9.17 -26.66 -5.85
N ARG A 185 -8.68 -26.44 -4.62
CA ARG A 185 -9.39 -26.81 -3.39
C ARG A 185 -10.71 -26.08 -3.23
N GLN A 186 -10.78 -24.80 -3.63
CA GLN A 186 -11.98 -24.00 -3.55
C GLN A 186 -12.92 -24.18 -4.76
N GLN A 187 -12.54 -25.05 -5.71
CA GLN A 187 -13.33 -25.37 -6.91
C GLN A 187 -13.78 -24.12 -7.69
N VAL A 188 -12.90 -23.09 -7.75
CA VAL A 188 -13.21 -21.90 -8.57
C VAL A 188 -13.09 -22.21 -10.07
N PRO A 189 -13.88 -21.53 -10.95
CA PRO A 189 -13.88 -21.78 -12.38
C PRO A 189 -12.68 -21.17 -13.12
N TYR A 190 -11.59 -20.90 -12.40
CA TYR A 190 -10.35 -20.32 -12.94
C TYR A 190 -9.13 -20.81 -12.14
N VAL A 191 -7.95 -20.64 -12.73
CA VAL A 191 -6.68 -20.78 -12.04
C VAL A 191 -5.98 -19.43 -12.09
N VAL A 192 -5.79 -18.83 -10.90
CA VAL A 192 -5.07 -17.56 -10.78
C VAL A 192 -3.58 -17.80 -10.99
N SER A 193 -2.97 -17.01 -11.84
CA SER A 193 -1.50 -16.91 -11.94
C SER A 193 -1.03 -15.54 -11.50
N VAL A 194 0.21 -15.46 -11.01
CA VAL A 194 0.81 -14.22 -10.54
C VAL A 194 2.15 -13.96 -11.20
N GLY A 195 2.40 -12.71 -11.58
CA GLY A 195 3.72 -12.19 -11.88
C GLY A 195 4.41 -11.79 -10.58
N ILE A 196 5.72 -12.03 -10.48
CA ILE A 196 6.50 -11.70 -9.29
C ILE A 196 7.82 -11.11 -9.73
N GLY A 197 8.06 -9.85 -9.33
CA GLY A 197 9.37 -9.21 -9.45
C GLY A 197 9.94 -8.95 -8.08
N PHE A 198 11.24 -9.11 -7.93
CA PHE A 198 11.90 -8.85 -6.65
C PHE A 198 13.25 -8.16 -6.84
N ASP A 199 13.69 -7.51 -5.78
CA ASP A 199 15.01 -6.94 -5.68
C ASP A 199 15.47 -6.90 -4.22
N VAL A 200 16.77 -6.64 -4.02
CA VAL A 200 17.42 -6.56 -2.71
C VAL A 200 17.87 -5.13 -2.42
N ILE A 201 17.74 -4.71 -1.17
CA ILE A 201 18.28 -3.44 -0.71
C ILE A 201 19.79 -3.57 -0.53
N GLU A 202 20.55 -2.81 -1.31
CA GLU A 202 22.02 -2.83 -1.32
C GLU A 202 22.61 -1.64 -0.58
N GLY A 203 23.30 -1.91 0.53
CA GLY A 203 24.03 -0.90 1.30
C GLY A 203 23.17 0.22 1.92
N ASP A 204 23.84 1.15 2.59
CA ASP A 204 23.18 2.23 3.36
C ASP A 204 22.56 3.33 2.48
N ALA A 205 23.02 3.48 1.24
CA ALA A 205 22.54 4.50 0.32
C ALA A 205 21.27 4.07 -0.45
N ASP A 206 20.90 2.79 -0.38
CA ASP A 206 19.70 2.28 -1.01
C ASP A 206 18.47 2.48 -0.10
N THR A 207 17.32 2.69 -0.73
CA THR A 207 16.07 2.95 -0.04
C THR A 207 15.00 1.95 -0.45
N TYR A 208 14.01 1.72 0.44
CA TYR A 208 12.85 0.91 0.09
C TYR A 208 12.17 1.38 -1.19
N GLN A 209 12.06 2.70 -1.41
CA GLN A 209 11.41 3.26 -2.60
C GLN A 209 12.16 2.89 -3.89
N LYS A 210 13.49 2.96 -3.88
CA LYS A 210 14.31 2.55 -5.03
C LYS A 210 14.21 1.05 -5.28
N CYS A 211 14.28 0.25 -4.22
CA CYS A 211 14.15 -1.20 -4.32
C CYS A 211 12.75 -1.62 -4.82
N ILE A 212 11.67 -0.97 -4.33
CA ILE A 212 10.30 -1.19 -4.83
C ILE A 212 10.23 -0.90 -6.35
N ALA A 213 10.84 0.20 -6.81
CA ALA A 213 10.83 0.56 -8.23
C ALA A 213 11.56 -0.50 -9.08
N ARG A 214 12.73 -0.99 -8.64
CA ARG A 214 13.46 -2.06 -9.35
C ARG A 214 12.70 -3.39 -9.32
N ALA A 215 12.05 -3.71 -8.20
CA ALA A 215 11.19 -4.89 -8.11
C ALA A 215 9.98 -4.80 -9.06
N ASP A 216 9.41 -3.63 -9.25
CA ASP A 216 8.33 -3.38 -10.21
C ASP A 216 8.81 -3.53 -11.66
N ASP A 217 9.99 -3.02 -11.99
CA ASP A 217 10.62 -3.24 -13.31
C ASP A 217 10.83 -4.75 -13.59
N ASN A 218 11.30 -5.50 -12.58
CA ASN A 218 11.48 -6.96 -12.68
C ASN A 218 10.13 -7.70 -12.79
N LEU A 219 9.08 -7.24 -12.11
CA LEU A 219 7.72 -7.75 -12.26
C LEU A 219 7.20 -7.60 -13.69
N TYR A 220 7.45 -6.47 -14.32
CA TYR A 220 7.07 -6.27 -15.72
C TYR A 220 7.75 -7.27 -16.66
N ILE A 221 9.03 -7.60 -16.39
CA ILE A 221 9.77 -8.62 -17.15
C ILE A 221 9.16 -10.01 -16.92
N ASP A 222 8.90 -10.39 -15.66
CA ASP A 222 8.28 -11.69 -15.33
C ASP A 222 6.89 -11.85 -15.96
N LYS A 223 6.06 -10.81 -15.95
CA LYS A 223 4.76 -10.82 -16.64
C LYS A 223 4.87 -11.08 -18.14
N LYS A 224 5.85 -10.51 -18.81
CA LYS A 224 6.12 -10.83 -20.23
C LYS A 224 6.50 -12.30 -20.41
N ASN A 225 7.37 -12.81 -19.57
CA ASN A 225 7.79 -14.21 -19.58
C ASN A 225 6.64 -15.17 -19.25
N CYS A 226 5.78 -14.80 -18.30
CA CYS A 226 4.56 -15.56 -17.97
C CYS A 226 3.65 -15.71 -19.19
N LYS A 227 3.43 -14.63 -19.94
CA LYS A 227 2.61 -14.65 -21.18
C LYS A 227 3.24 -15.54 -22.25
N LEU A 228 4.55 -15.46 -22.46
CA LEU A 228 5.27 -16.29 -23.44
C LEU A 228 5.22 -17.78 -23.09
N ASN A 229 5.26 -18.11 -21.80
CA ASN A 229 5.27 -19.50 -21.29
C ASN A 229 3.87 -20.04 -20.98
N GLY A 230 2.80 -19.34 -21.38
CA GLY A 230 1.41 -19.76 -21.14
C GLY A 230 0.96 -19.75 -19.68
N ARG A 231 1.72 -19.10 -18.79
CA ARG A 231 1.36 -18.90 -17.38
C ARG A 231 0.41 -17.69 -17.22
N THR A 232 -0.72 -17.77 -17.88
CA THR A 232 -1.78 -16.78 -17.78
C THR A 232 -2.88 -17.30 -16.87
N THR A 233 -3.74 -16.42 -16.36
CA THR A 233 -4.95 -16.84 -15.64
C THR A 233 -5.85 -17.60 -16.59
N LEU A 234 -6.13 -18.87 -16.28
CA LEU A 234 -6.95 -19.78 -17.09
C LEU A 234 -8.38 -19.77 -16.57
N LEU A 235 -9.34 -19.48 -17.44
CA LEU A 235 -10.77 -19.77 -17.20
C LEU A 235 -11.03 -21.24 -17.58
N ARG A 236 -11.69 -21.98 -16.69
CA ARG A 236 -12.08 -23.39 -16.89
C ARG A 236 -13.48 -23.50 -17.45
#